data_59706a6f5c570ecddfeeb70325ac1471
#
_entry.id   59706a6f5c570ecddfeeb70325ac1471
#
_cell.length_a   1.000
_cell.length_b   1.000
_cell.length_c   1.000
_cell.angle_alpha   90.00
_cell.angle_beta   90.00
_cell.angle_gamma   90.00
#
_symmetry.space_group_name_H-M   'P 1'
#
loop_
_entity.id
_entity.type
_entity.pdbx_description
1 polymer ?
#
loop_
_entity_poly.entity_id
_entity_poly.type
_entity_poly.pdbx_seq_one_letter_code
_entity_poly.pdbx_strand_id
1 'polypeptide(L)'
;MRPDDTPASWAFRWVGSHPNILTTLSGMNEMAHLEENVRTFSPLEPCTEAENKLLEEIADVMAGFPVIPCTTCAYCMPCPYGVDIPGNFAYYNEAVSQKILPLPEKQSADYMARKDQFADGLRKALPDASTWATQCIDCETCLKKCPQQIRIPNQMARIVETLRKR
;
A
#
# COMPACT_ATOMS: atom_id res chain seq x y z
N MET A 1 -21.41 -16.73 4.78
CA MET A 1 -20.14 -16.22 4.19
C MET A 1 -19.89 -16.97 2.90
N ARG A 2 -19.19 -16.39 1.94
CA ARG A 2 -18.97 -16.88 0.57
C ARG A 2 -17.54 -17.42 0.45
N PRO A 3 -17.29 -18.69 0.79
CA PRO A 3 -15.92 -19.23 0.87
C PRO A 3 -15.20 -19.30 -0.47
N ASP A 4 -15.97 -19.36 -1.56
CA ASP A 4 -15.43 -19.47 -2.93
C ASP A 4 -15.25 -18.12 -3.63
N ASP A 5 -15.69 -17.02 -2.99
CA ASP A 5 -15.52 -15.66 -3.54
C ASP A 5 -14.09 -15.17 -3.28
N THR A 6 -13.47 -14.60 -4.32
CA THR A 6 -12.16 -13.96 -4.21
C THR A 6 -12.24 -12.59 -3.53
N PRO A 7 -11.14 -12.01 -3.06
CA PRO A 7 -11.13 -10.63 -2.58
C PRO A 7 -11.67 -9.62 -3.60
N ALA A 8 -11.48 -9.87 -4.91
CA ALA A 8 -12.02 -9.02 -5.97
C ALA A 8 -13.55 -9.10 -6.03
N SER A 9 -14.13 -10.30 -6.01
CA SER A 9 -15.59 -10.46 -6.00
C SER A 9 -16.22 -9.87 -4.74
N TRP A 10 -15.59 -10.01 -3.57
CA TRP A 10 -16.03 -9.33 -2.34
C TRP A 10 -16.07 -7.81 -2.49
N ALA A 11 -14.98 -7.20 -3.04
CA ALA A 11 -14.91 -5.77 -3.26
C ALA A 11 -15.97 -5.28 -4.25
N PHE A 12 -16.12 -5.96 -5.38
CA PHE A 12 -17.13 -5.61 -6.39
C PHE A 12 -18.56 -5.77 -5.89
N ARG A 13 -18.83 -6.82 -5.11
CA ARG A 13 -20.13 -7.04 -4.49
C ARG A 13 -20.46 -5.92 -3.50
N TRP A 14 -19.51 -5.56 -2.65
CA TRP A 14 -19.68 -4.46 -1.71
C TRP A 14 -20.00 -3.15 -2.44
N VAL A 15 -19.20 -2.78 -3.45
CA VAL A 15 -19.46 -1.57 -4.26
C VAL A 15 -20.83 -1.64 -4.94
N GLY A 16 -21.17 -2.77 -5.56
CA GLY A 16 -22.45 -2.97 -6.24
C GLY A 16 -23.66 -2.99 -5.29
N SER A 17 -23.45 -3.19 -3.98
CA SER A 17 -24.52 -3.14 -2.98
C SER A 17 -24.98 -1.71 -2.68
N HIS A 18 -24.25 -0.70 -3.09
CA HIS A 18 -24.59 0.71 -2.83
C HIS A 18 -25.53 1.26 -3.92
N PRO A 19 -26.74 1.72 -3.57
CA PRO A 19 -27.75 2.13 -4.57
C PRO A 19 -27.34 3.40 -5.35
N ASN A 20 -26.39 4.17 -4.86
CA ASN A 20 -25.90 5.40 -5.49
C ASN A 20 -24.75 5.17 -6.48
N ILE A 21 -24.32 3.92 -6.66
CA ILE A 21 -23.24 3.56 -7.58
C ILE A 21 -23.86 3.03 -8.87
N LEU A 22 -23.72 3.82 -9.95
CA LEU A 22 -24.28 3.45 -11.25
C LEU A 22 -23.47 2.35 -11.94
N THR A 23 -22.15 2.41 -11.81
CA THR A 23 -21.23 1.47 -12.47
C THR A 23 -19.92 1.39 -11.73
N THR A 24 -19.23 0.26 -11.87
CA THR A 24 -17.92 0.01 -11.26
C THR A 24 -16.91 -0.28 -12.36
N LEU A 25 -15.77 0.41 -12.34
CA LEU A 25 -14.68 0.17 -13.28
C LEU A 25 -13.82 -0.99 -12.79
N SER A 26 -13.46 -1.89 -13.70
CA SER A 26 -12.57 -3.02 -13.43
C SER A 26 -11.39 -3.01 -14.41
N GLY A 27 -10.18 -3.18 -13.89
CA GLY A 27 -8.94 -3.31 -14.68
C GLY A 27 -8.73 -4.72 -15.23
N MET A 28 -9.75 -5.31 -15.86
CA MET A 28 -9.69 -6.65 -16.43
C MET A 28 -8.68 -6.72 -17.58
N ASN A 29 -7.69 -7.59 -17.45
CA ASN A 29 -6.70 -7.85 -18.50
C ASN A 29 -6.57 -9.36 -18.83
N GLU A 30 -7.34 -10.21 -18.14
CA GLU A 30 -7.41 -11.65 -18.36
C GLU A 30 -8.87 -12.10 -18.45
N MET A 31 -9.13 -13.19 -19.21
CA MET A 31 -10.47 -13.74 -19.37
C MET A 31 -11.08 -14.17 -18.02
N ALA A 32 -10.26 -14.74 -17.14
CA ALA A 32 -10.71 -15.15 -15.81
C ALA A 32 -11.29 -13.99 -15.00
N HIS A 33 -10.72 -12.78 -15.11
CA HIS A 33 -11.25 -11.58 -14.43
C HIS A 33 -12.63 -11.19 -14.98
N LEU A 34 -12.81 -11.28 -16.31
CA LEU A 34 -14.11 -11.02 -16.94
C LEU A 34 -15.17 -12.03 -16.48
N GLU A 35 -14.85 -13.32 -16.52
CA GLU A 35 -15.75 -14.39 -16.12
C GLU A 35 -16.17 -14.25 -14.65
N GLU A 36 -15.23 -13.92 -13.76
CA GLU A 36 -15.50 -13.69 -12.36
C GLU A 36 -16.40 -12.47 -12.14
N ASN A 37 -16.11 -11.35 -12.83
CA ASN A 37 -16.92 -10.15 -12.71
C ASN A 37 -18.35 -10.37 -13.25
N VAL A 38 -18.50 -11.05 -14.39
CA VAL A 38 -19.82 -11.42 -14.90
C VAL A 38 -20.57 -12.28 -13.89
N ARG A 39 -19.92 -13.28 -13.29
CA ARG A 39 -20.53 -14.13 -12.25
C ARG A 39 -20.95 -13.31 -11.03
N THR A 40 -20.16 -12.33 -10.63
CA THR A 40 -20.46 -11.48 -9.46
C THR A 40 -21.65 -10.56 -9.70
N PHE A 41 -21.82 -10.05 -10.94
CA PHE A 41 -22.86 -9.08 -11.28
C PHE A 41 -24.10 -9.66 -11.99
N SER A 42 -24.14 -10.98 -12.29
CA SER A 42 -25.24 -11.55 -13.09
C SER A 42 -25.87 -12.82 -12.49
N PRO A 43 -26.81 -12.71 -11.53
CA PRO A 43 -27.28 -11.49 -10.88
C PRO A 43 -26.37 -11.03 -9.76
N LEU A 44 -26.32 -9.72 -9.50
CA LEU A 44 -25.67 -9.21 -8.29
C LEU A 44 -26.51 -9.60 -7.06
N GLU A 45 -25.89 -10.32 -6.14
CA GLU A 45 -26.41 -10.52 -4.80
C GLU A 45 -25.75 -9.54 -3.86
N PRO A 46 -26.46 -8.53 -3.33
CA PRO A 46 -25.89 -7.55 -2.42
C PRO A 46 -25.27 -8.16 -1.16
N CYS A 47 -24.32 -7.49 -0.56
CA CYS A 47 -23.81 -7.86 0.74
C CYS A 47 -24.90 -7.80 1.81
N THR A 48 -24.98 -8.81 2.64
CA THR A 48 -25.81 -8.81 3.84
C THR A 48 -25.23 -7.87 4.90
N GLU A 49 -26.02 -7.51 5.90
CA GLU A 49 -25.57 -6.69 7.03
C GLU A 49 -24.37 -7.32 7.75
N ALA A 50 -24.38 -8.63 7.95
CA ALA A 50 -23.26 -9.36 8.57
C ALA A 50 -21.98 -9.32 7.71
N GLU A 51 -22.13 -9.40 6.37
CA GLU A 51 -21.01 -9.30 5.43
C GLU A 51 -20.45 -7.87 5.41
N ASN A 52 -21.29 -6.84 5.41
CA ASN A 52 -20.86 -5.45 5.51
C ASN A 52 -20.08 -5.19 6.80
N LYS A 53 -20.58 -5.67 7.94
CA LYS A 53 -19.88 -5.55 9.22
C LYS A 53 -18.51 -6.23 9.20
N LEU A 54 -18.41 -7.43 8.63
CA LEU A 54 -17.13 -8.13 8.47
C LEU A 54 -16.15 -7.32 7.60
N LEU A 55 -16.63 -6.73 6.50
CA LEU A 55 -15.78 -5.90 5.62
C LEU A 55 -15.30 -4.63 6.31
N GLU A 56 -16.14 -3.99 7.14
CA GLU A 56 -15.76 -2.85 7.97
C GLU A 56 -14.69 -3.24 8.99
N GLU A 57 -14.86 -4.35 9.70
CA GLU A 57 -13.86 -4.86 10.66
C GLU A 57 -12.52 -5.16 9.97
N ILE A 58 -12.53 -5.73 8.77
CA ILE A 58 -11.32 -5.96 7.96
C ILE A 58 -10.67 -4.64 7.56
N ALA A 59 -11.47 -3.66 7.10
CA ALA A 59 -10.97 -2.34 6.72
C ALA A 59 -10.31 -1.62 7.90
N ASP A 60 -10.90 -1.69 9.10
CA ASP A 60 -10.33 -1.12 10.32
C ASP A 60 -8.98 -1.76 10.68
N VAL A 61 -8.90 -3.09 10.58
CA VAL A 61 -7.63 -3.81 10.78
C VAL A 61 -6.58 -3.36 9.76
N MET A 62 -6.96 -3.26 8.48
CA MET A 62 -6.06 -2.82 7.41
C MET A 62 -5.61 -1.37 7.59
N ALA A 63 -6.50 -0.48 8.03
CA ALA A 63 -6.17 0.92 8.33
C ALA A 63 -5.16 1.05 9.48
N GLY A 64 -5.09 0.07 10.37
CA GLY A 64 -4.11 0.00 11.46
C GLY A 64 -2.68 -0.37 10.99
N PHE A 65 -2.50 -0.87 9.77
CA PHE A 65 -1.16 -1.16 9.27
C PHE A 65 -0.40 0.12 8.91
N PRO A 66 0.88 0.23 9.29
CA PRO A 66 1.68 1.44 9.05
C PRO A 66 2.16 1.54 7.59
N VAL A 67 1.34 1.15 6.62
CA VAL A 67 1.67 1.21 5.19
C VAL A 67 1.60 2.63 4.64
N ILE A 68 2.38 2.89 3.59
CA ILE A 68 2.28 4.12 2.81
C ILE A 68 1.31 3.85 1.65
N PRO A 69 0.22 4.63 1.47
CA PRO A 69 -0.81 4.34 0.47
C PRO A 69 -0.35 4.70 -0.96
N CYS A 70 0.82 4.22 -1.35
CA CYS A 70 1.42 4.45 -2.67
C CYS A 70 0.96 3.37 -3.65
N THR A 71 0.44 3.79 -4.81
CA THR A 71 0.01 2.91 -5.91
C THR A 71 1.08 2.71 -6.98
N THR A 72 2.32 3.15 -6.73
CA THR A 72 3.46 3.05 -7.67
C THR A 72 3.22 3.67 -9.05
N CYS A 73 2.27 4.61 -9.18
CA CYS A 73 1.90 5.26 -10.45
C CYS A 73 3.01 6.12 -11.07
N ALA A 74 4.07 6.40 -10.35
CA ALA A 74 5.25 7.15 -10.73
C ALA A 74 5.03 8.63 -11.17
N TYR A 75 3.83 9.22 -10.94
CA TYR A 75 3.57 10.63 -11.29
C TYR A 75 4.47 11.62 -10.55
N CYS A 76 4.98 11.25 -9.37
CA CYS A 76 5.95 12.03 -8.61
C CYS A 76 7.36 12.04 -9.23
N MET A 77 7.60 11.21 -10.24
CA MET A 77 8.89 11.10 -10.91
C MET A 77 8.98 12.02 -12.15
N PRO A 78 10.19 12.37 -12.62
CA PRO A 78 11.44 12.17 -11.90
C PRO A 78 11.57 13.10 -10.69
N CYS A 79 12.25 12.61 -9.64
CA CYS A 79 12.65 13.43 -8.51
C CYS A 79 13.86 14.29 -8.90
N PRO A 80 13.88 15.63 -8.66
CA PRO A 80 15.03 16.48 -9.01
C PRO A 80 16.33 16.09 -8.31
N TYR A 81 16.22 15.36 -7.20
CA TYR A 81 17.35 14.92 -6.37
C TYR A 81 17.64 13.42 -6.51
N GLY A 82 17.09 12.78 -7.55
CA GLY A 82 17.40 11.39 -7.89
C GLY A 82 16.70 10.33 -7.03
N VAL A 83 15.88 10.70 -6.04
CA VAL A 83 15.19 9.71 -5.19
C VAL A 83 14.22 8.86 -6.01
N ASP A 84 14.34 7.54 -5.93
CA ASP A 84 13.30 6.62 -6.41
C ASP A 84 12.16 6.56 -5.39
N ILE A 85 11.22 7.51 -5.50
CA ILE A 85 10.10 7.63 -4.56
C ILE A 85 9.25 6.35 -4.53
N PRO A 86 8.77 5.81 -5.68
CA PRO A 86 7.98 4.58 -5.69
C PRO A 86 8.74 3.37 -5.14
N GLY A 87 10.01 3.21 -5.50
CA GLY A 87 10.84 2.10 -5.05
C GLY A 87 11.05 2.08 -3.53
N ASN A 88 11.34 3.25 -2.93
CA ASN A 88 11.46 3.38 -1.48
C ASN A 88 10.14 3.01 -0.76
N PHE A 89 8.99 3.44 -1.29
CA PHE A 89 7.69 3.14 -0.70
C PHE A 89 7.28 1.67 -0.89
N ALA A 90 7.56 1.09 -2.05
CA ALA A 90 7.30 -0.32 -2.32
C ALA A 90 8.07 -1.20 -1.33
N TYR A 91 9.37 -0.95 -1.18
CA TYR A 91 10.18 -1.69 -0.22
C TYR A 91 9.69 -1.51 1.22
N TYR A 92 9.36 -0.25 1.63
CA TYR A 92 8.83 0.01 2.97
C TYR A 92 7.56 -0.81 3.24
N ASN A 93 6.62 -0.81 2.29
CA ASN A 93 5.36 -1.54 2.41
C ASN A 93 5.59 -3.07 2.43
N GLU A 94 6.54 -3.56 1.66
CA GLU A 94 6.96 -4.97 1.72
C GLU A 94 7.50 -5.32 3.10
N ALA A 95 8.34 -4.48 3.69
CA ALA A 95 8.87 -4.68 5.03
C ALA A 95 7.77 -4.69 6.11
N VAL A 96 6.70 -3.88 5.94
CA VAL A 96 5.51 -3.93 6.80
C VAL A 96 4.81 -5.28 6.66
N SER A 97 4.57 -5.73 5.44
CA SER A 97 3.89 -6.99 5.14
C SER A 97 4.66 -8.21 5.69
N GLN A 98 5.98 -8.19 5.58
CA GLN A 98 6.87 -9.23 6.12
C GLN A 98 7.11 -9.12 7.64
N LYS A 99 6.54 -8.10 8.31
CA LYS A 99 6.68 -7.85 9.75
C LYS A 99 8.13 -7.61 10.20
N ILE A 100 8.99 -7.16 9.30
CA ILE A 100 10.41 -6.84 9.59
C ILE A 100 10.63 -5.35 9.90
N LEU A 101 9.59 -4.51 9.74
CA LEU A 101 9.71 -3.09 10.05
C LEU A 101 9.96 -2.89 11.55
N PRO A 102 11.06 -2.23 11.95
CA PRO A 102 11.31 -1.88 13.34
C PRO A 102 10.42 -0.72 13.76
N LEU A 103 9.31 -1.00 14.45
CA LEU A 103 8.39 0.02 14.97
C LEU A 103 8.93 0.58 16.28
N PRO A 104 9.22 1.90 16.38
CA PRO A 104 9.84 2.51 17.55
C PRO A 104 9.05 2.33 18.87
N GLU A 105 7.71 2.32 18.78
CA GLU A 105 6.84 2.17 19.93
C GLU A 105 6.89 0.76 20.55
N LYS A 106 7.37 -0.20 19.79
CA LYS A 106 7.57 -1.58 20.24
C LYS A 106 9.07 -1.81 20.45
N GLN A 107 9.63 -1.32 21.55
CA GLN A 107 11.02 -1.61 21.94
C GLN A 107 11.16 -3.10 22.25
N SER A 108 11.21 -3.90 21.19
CA SER A 108 11.43 -5.33 21.28
C SER A 108 12.93 -5.62 21.39
N ALA A 109 13.30 -6.74 22.00
CA ALA A 109 14.70 -7.17 22.10
C ALA A 109 15.37 -7.33 20.72
N ASP A 110 14.58 -7.55 19.66
CA ASP A 110 15.02 -7.72 18.28
C ASP A 110 15.00 -6.41 17.44
N TYR A 111 14.74 -5.25 18.07
CA TYR A 111 14.62 -3.97 17.35
C TYR A 111 15.84 -3.65 16.48
N MET A 112 17.03 -3.81 17.01
CA MET A 112 18.28 -3.56 16.26
C MET A 112 18.47 -4.56 15.13
N ALA A 113 18.17 -5.84 15.35
CA ALA A 113 18.25 -6.88 14.33
C ALA A 113 17.28 -6.58 13.16
N ARG A 114 16.07 -6.11 13.47
CA ARG A 114 15.10 -5.69 12.44
C ARG A 114 15.56 -4.45 11.67
N LYS A 115 16.22 -3.49 12.34
CA LYS A 115 16.81 -2.33 11.66
C LYS A 115 17.90 -2.76 10.66
N ASP A 116 18.78 -3.64 11.07
CA ASP A 116 19.83 -4.16 10.18
C ASP A 116 19.21 -4.95 9.03
N GLN A 117 18.21 -5.81 9.30
CA GLN A 117 17.47 -6.55 8.28
C GLN A 117 16.76 -5.60 7.28
N PHE A 118 16.12 -4.54 7.78
CA PHE A 118 15.47 -3.53 6.95
C PHE A 118 16.49 -2.79 6.07
N ALA A 119 17.63 -2.37 6.63
CA ALA A 119 18.67 -1.68 5.88
C ALA A 119 19.32 -2.58 4.81
N ASP A 120 19.55 -3.86 5.12
CA ASP A 120 20.11 -4.83 4.18
C ASP A 120 19.13 -5.18 3.05
N GLY A 121 17.85 -5.28 3.37
CA GLY A 121 16.80 -5.48 2.38
C GLY A 121 16.65 -4.27 1.45
N LEU A 122 16.73 -3.04 1.97
CA LEU A 122 16.70 -1.83 1.14
C LEU A 122 17.89 -1.81 0.16
N ARG A 123 19.10 -2.18 0.61
CA ARG A 123 20.29 -2.26 -0.28
C ARG A 123 20.11 -3.24 -1.42
N LYS A 124 19.37 -4.35 -1.18
CA LYS A 124 19.07 -5.35 -2.21
C LYS A 124 18.00 -4.86 -3.17
N ALA A 125 16.94 -4.20 -2.65
CA ALA A 125 15.84 -3.68 -3.44
C ALA A 125 16.25 -2.46 -4.29
N LEU A 126 17.07 -1.57 -3.71
CA LEU A 126 17.59 -0.35 -4.33
C LEU A 126 19.13 -0.34 -4.19
N PRO A 127 19.86 -0.98 -5.13
CA PRO A 127 21.33 -1.10 -5.03
C PRO A 127 22.05 0.25 -5.10
N ASP A 128 21.49 1.25 -5.78
CA ASP A 128 22.06 2.59 -5.87
C ASP A 128 21.60 3.46 -4.70
N ALA A 129 22.50 3.71 -3.76
CA ALA A 129 22.22 4.55 -2.59
C ALA A 129 21.84 6.00 -2.92
N SER A 130 22.17 6.50 -4.13
CA SER A 130 21.77 7.82 -4.58
C SER A 130 20.26 7.94 -4.84
N THR A 131 19.55 6.80 -4.90
CA THR A 131 18.08 6.74 -5.10
C THR A 131 17.29 6.59 -3.80
N TRP A 132 17.97 6.51 -2.67
CA TRP A 132 17.31 6.26 -1.37
C TRP A 132 16.60 7.49 -0.82
N ALA A 133 15.68 7.25 0.11
CA ALA A 133 14.98 8.29 0.87
C ALA A 133 15.92 9.29 1.56
N THR A 134 17.16 8.89 1.87
CA THR A 134 18.20 9.74 2.47
C THR A 134 18.61 10.94 1.61
N GLN A 135 18.35 10.90 0.31
CA GLN A 135 18.63 12.01 -0.63
C GLN A 135 17.48 13.04 -0.68
N CYS A 136 16.39 12.79 0.01
CA CYS A 136 15.26 13.72 0.05
C CYS A 136 15.62 14.96 0.86
N ILE A 137 15.52 16.14 0.24
CA ILE A 137 15.79 17.44 0.88
C ILE A 137 14.50 18.21 1.23
N ASP A 138 13.35 17.56 1.20
CA ASP A 138 12.03 18.17 1.52
C ASP A 138 11.65 19.35 0.59
N CYS A 139 11.98 19.26 -0.71
CA CYS A 139 11.67 20.32 -1.68
C CYS A 139 10.20 20.39 -2.10
N GLU A 140 9.37 19.47 -1.67
CA GLU A 140 7.91 19.39 -1.89
C GLU A 140 7.45 19.31 -3.37
N THR A 141 8.34 19.26 -4.35
CA THR A 141 7.99 19.23 -5.79
C THR A 141 7.08 18.04 -6.14
N CYS A 142 7.19 16.93 -5.42
CA CYS A 142 6.41 15.71 -5.62
C CYS A 142 4.98 15.79 -5.08
N LEU A 143 4.67 16.69 -4.13
CA LEU A 143 3.37 16.76 -3.46
C LEU A 143 2.23 17.06 -4.44
N LYS A 144 2.43 18.03 -5.33
CA LYS A 144 1.42 18.45 -6.32
C LYS A 144 1.14 17.39 -7.38
N LYS A 145 2.05 16.41 -7.54
CA LYS A 145 1.97 15.37 -8.55
C LYS A 145 1.31 14.08 -8.02
N CYS A 146 1.17 13.93 -6.70
CA CYS A 146 0.66 12.70 -6.10
C CYS A 146 -0.87 12.65 -6.10
N PRO A 147 -1.51 11.75 -6.88
CA PRO A 147 -2.97 11.64 -6.90
C PRO A 147 -3.53 11.08 -5.57
N GLN A 148 -2.70 10.35 -4.81
CA GLN A 148 -3.05 9.84 -3.48
C GLN A 148 -2.84 10.87 -2.37
N GLN A 149 -2.41 12.10 -2.69
CA GLN A 149 -2.16 13.19 -1.73
C GLN A 149 -1.20 12.79 -0.59
N ILE A 150 -0.28 11.85 -0.86
CA ILE A 150 0.72 11.42 0.12
C ILE A 150 1.67 12.58 0.42
N ARG A 151 1.86 12.86 1.73
CA ARG A 151 2.91 13.76 2.21
C ARG A 151 4.28 13.10 2.03
N ILE A 152 4.72 12.99 0.76
CA ILE A 152 5.91 12.21 0.35
C ILE A 152 7.15 12.54 1.18
N PRO A 153 7.53 13.82 1.43
CA PRO A 153 8.71 14.12 2.23
C PRO A 153 8.62 13.58 3.66
N ASN A 154 7.44 13.64 4.27
CA ASN A 154 7.23 13.09 5.61
C ASN A 154 7.43 11.56 5.63
N GLN A 155 6.97 10.87 4.60
CA GLN A 155 7.19 9.42 4.48
C GLN A 155 8.67 9.08 4.20
N MET A 156 9.37 9.92 3.41
CA MET A 156 10.82 9.78 3.24
C MET A 156 11.56 9.95 4.57
N ALA A 157 11.23 10.99 5.35
CA ALA A 157 11.80 11.19 6.69
C ALA A 157 11.56 9.98 7.61
N ARG A 158 10.37 9.37 7.56
CA ARG A 158 10.03 8.16 8.31
C ARG A 158 10.91 6.97 7.91
N ILE A 159 11.16 6.77 6.61
CA ILE A 159 12.07 5.72 6.12
C ILE A 159 13.50 5.99 6.61
N VAL A 160 13.96 7.25 6.51
CA VAL A 160 15.29 7.65 6.99
C VAL A 160 15.45 7.38 8.49
N GLU A 161 14.43 7.69 9.31
CA GLU A 161 14.47 7.40 10.75
C GLU A 161 14.59 5.90 11.03
N THR A 162 13.92 5.07 10.22
CA THR A 162 14.05 3.60 10.30
C THR A 162 15.48 3.14 9.96
N LEU A 163 16.19 3.83 9.05
CA LEU A 163 17.57 3.51 8.66
C LEU A 163 18.64 4.01 9.64
N ARG A 164 18.34 5.09 10.40
CA ARG A 164 19.34 5.69 11.30
C ARG A 164 19.77 4.70 12.39
N LYS A 165 21.08 4.45 12.47
CA LYS A 165 21.70 3.82 13.65
C LYS A 165 21.74 4.89 14.75
N ARG A 166 21.35 4.52 15.96
CA ARG A 166 21.55 5.37 17.14
C ARG A 166 23.02 5.42 17.49
#